data_11b5312eb4ab3500b6b61a72e4b4eabe
#
_entry.id   11b5312eb4ab3500b6b61a72e4b4eabe
#
_cell.length_a   1.000
_cell.length_b   1.000
_cell.length_c   1.000
_cell.angle_alpha   90.00
_cell.angle_beta   90.00
_cell.angle_gamma   90.00
#
_symmetry.space_group_name_H-M   'P 1'
#
loop_
_entity.id
_entity.type
_entity.pdbx_description
1 polymer ?
#
loop_
_entity_poly.entity_id
_entity_poly.type
_entity_poly.pdbx_seq_one_letter_code
_entity_poly.pdbx_strand_id
1 'polypeptide(L)'
;DPIADSRKQYEAVKAEDAKNGFTWLEPAPMNNTYSLGMRQDFAKKYGLKDLSDLKKVPVGERTFCIESEFANRNDGFQPMLKAYGMTYGKDVPTGNIRKMDTGAIYSAIDQKVCNLGEVFTTDGRIKSLHLDVMSDSKHFFPNYNVSPVVKTTIYDTYPQIAQILEPVVKKLDNDT
;
A
#
# COMPACT_ATOMS: atom_id res chain seq x y z
N ASP A 1 -4.85 2.62 -15.70
CA ASP A 1 -3.50 2.70 -15.09
C ASP A 1 -3.55 3.61 -13.86
N PRO A 2 -2.80 3.32 -12.80
CA PRO A 2 -2.74 4.18 -11.62
C PRO A 2 -2.29 5.60 -12.01
N ILE A 3 -2.87 6.60 -11.36
CA ILE A 3 -2.45 8.00 -11.51
C ILE A 3 -1.40 8.26 -10.41
N ALA A 4 -0.14 8.46 -10.81
CA ALA A 4 0.98 8.64 -9.88
C ALA A 4 0.83 9.89 -8.98
N ASP A 5 0.25 10.95 -9.52
CA ASP A 5 -0.04 12.19 -8.78
C ASP A 5 -1.33 12.02 -7.96
N SER A 6 -1.21 12.04 -6.63
CA SER A 6 -2.32 11.83 -5.71
C SER A 6 -3.43 12.89 -5.85
N ARG A 7 -3.07 14.15 -6.15
CA ARG A 7 -4.07 15.20 -6.36
C ARG A 7 -4.87 14.98 -7.63
N LYS A 8 -4.22 14.61 -8.73
CA LYS A 8 -4.90 14.28 -9.99
C LYS A 8 -5.81 13.07 -9.83
N GLN A 9 -5.37 12.05 -9.09
CA GLN A 9 -6.20 10.88 -8.79
C GLN A 9 -7.43 11.28 -7.98
N TYR A 10 -7.26 12.08 -6.92
CA TYR A 10 -8.36 12.59 -6.12
C TYR A 10 -9.37 13.37 -6.98
N GLU A 11 -8.92 14.30 -7.81
CA GLU A 11 -9.81 15.09 -8.68
C GLU A 11 -10.57 14.22 -9.70
N ALA A 12 -9.93 13.18 -10.22
CA ALA A 12 -10.56 12.25 -11.15
C ALA A 12 -11.69 11.45 -10.47
N VAL A 13 -11.43 10.90 -9.28
CA VAL A 13 -12.43 10.14 -8.52
C VAL A 13 -13.55 11.05 -8.05
N LYS A 14 -13.23 12.23 -7.53
CA LYS A 14 -14.21 13.25 -7.13
C LYS A 14 -15.15 13.62 -8.25
N ALA A 15 -14.63 13.83 -9.47
CA ALA A 15 -15.43 14.18 -10.64
C ALA A 15 -16.36 13.02 -11.07
N GLU A 16 -15.90 11.79 -10.95
CA GLU A 16 -16.71 10.61 -11.30
C GLU A 16 -17.84 10.38 -10.27
N ASP A 17 -17.51 10.43 -8.98
CA ASP A 17 -18.48 10.21 -7.90
C ASP A 17 -19.50 11.35 -7.76
N ALA A 18 -19.16 12.57 -8.19
CA ALA A 18 -20.12 13.67 -8.24
C ALA A 18 -21.34 13.33 -9.12
N LYS A 19 -21.15 12.55 -10.19
CA LYS A 19 -22.25 12.07 -11.06
C LYS A 19 -23.18 11.10 -10.32
N ASN A 20 -22.70 10.47 -9.27
CA ASN A 20 -23.43 9.53 -8.42
C ASN A 20 -24.03 10.21 -7.18
N GLY A 21 -23.94 11.54 -7.07
CA GLY A 21 -24.49 12.32 -5.96
C GLY A 21 -23.63 12.29 -4.69
N PHE A 22 -22.32 12.12 -4.83
CA PHE A 22 -21.36 12.20 -3.72
C PHE A 22 -20.46 13.44 -3.84
N THR A 23 -20.24 14.09 -2.72
CA THR A 23 -19.28 15.19 -2.56
C THR A 23 -18.08 14.70 -1.77
N TRP A 24 -16.91 14.73 -2.41
CA TRP A 24 -15.63 14.43 -1.80
C TRP A 24 -15.03 15.69 -1.17
N LEU A 25 -14.68 15.62 0.11
CA LEU A 25 -13.97 16.68 0.83
C LEU A 25 -12.47 16.52 0.64
N GLU A 26 -11.68 17.51 1.14
CA GLU A 26 -10.22 17.47 0.98
C GLU A 26 -9.63 16.19 1.58
N PRO A 27 -8.66 15.55 0.89
CA PRO A 27 -8.04 14.32 1.35
C PRO A 27 -7.03 14.56 2.47
N ALA A 28 -6.85 13.55 3.30
CA ALA A 28 -5.78 13.48 4.28
C ALA A 28 -4.41 13.29 3.59
N PRO A 29 -3.30 13.69 4.25
CA PRO A 29 -1.96 13.29 3.85
C PRO A 29 -1.76 11.77 3.86
N MET A 30 -2.50 11.03 4.70
CA MET A 30 -2.41 9.59 4.83
C MET A 30 -2.74 8.87 3.53
N ASN A 31 -1.83 7.98 3.11
CA ASN A 31 -2.01 7.11 1.94
C ASN A 31 -1.88 5.64 2.37
N ASN A 32 -3.00 4.93 2.46
CA ASN A 32 -3.05 3.52 2.83
C ASN A 32 -2.89 2.62 1.60
N THR A 33 -1.69 2.60 1.03
CA THR A 33 -1.39 1.78 -0.16
C THR A 33 -0.72 0.45 0.22
N TYR A 34 -0.51 -0.40 -0.78
CA TYR A 34 0.25 -1.64 -0.65
C TYR A 34 1.74 -1.38 -0.75
N SER A 35 2.53 -2.21 -0.07
CA SER A 35 3.96 -2.35 -0.31
C SER A 35 4.47 -3.69 0.23
N LEU A 36 5.79 -3.88 0.20
CA LEU A 36 6.47 -5.00 0.86
C LEU A 36 7.16 -4.52 2.12
N GLY A 37 6.83 -5.17 3.23
CA GLY A 37 7.49 -5.00 4.52
C GLY A 37 8.57 -6.06 4.74
N MET A 38 9.54 -5.73 5.57
CA MET A 38 10.65 -6.60 5.92
C MET A 38 11.24 -6.22 7.26
N ARG A 39 12.02 -7.12 7.88
CA ARG A 39 12.79 -6.79 9.08
C ARG A 39 13.93 -5.84 8.75
N GLN A 40 14.30 -4.98 9.69
CA GLN A 40 15.38 -4.00 9.55
C GLN A 40 16.75 -4.66 9.32
N ASP A 41 17.03 -5.82 9.97
CA ASP A 41 18.27 -6.57 9.76
C ASP A 41 18.40 -7.06 8.31
N PHE A 42 17.30 -7.53 7.73
CA PHE A 42 17.24 -7.98 6.34
C PHE A 42 17.37 -6.81 5.35
N ALA A 43 16.67 -5.71 5.61
CA ALA A 43 16.78 -4.47 4.82
C ALA A 43 18.22 -3.97 4.78
N LYS A 44 18.89 -3.90 5.94
CA LYS A 44 20.28 -3.47 6.07
C LYS A 44 21.25 -4.42 5.36
N LYS A 45 21.03 -5.74 5.47
CA LYS A 45 21.90 -6.76 4.86
C LYS A 45 22.05 -6.57 3.36
N TYR A 46 20.96 -6.21 2.67
CA TYR A 46 20.93 -6.07 1.21
C TYR A 46 20.79 -4.63 0.72
N GLY A 47 20.74 -3.65 1.63
CA GLY A 47 20.54 -2.23 1.28
C GLY A 47 19.21 -1.98 0.57
N LEU A 48 18.13 -2.56 1.11
CA LEU A 48 16.80 -2.50 0.52
C LEU A 48 16.09 -1.22 0.97
N LYS A 49 15.56 -0.46 0.01
CA LYS A 49 14.76 0.74 0.25
C LYS A 49 13.56 0.85 -0.67
N ASP A 50 13.69 0.34 -1.89
CA ASP A 50 12.70 0.44 -2.96
C ASP A 50 12.41 -0.93 -3.56
N LEU A 51 11.21 -1.12 -4.12
CA LEU A 51 10.84 -2.38 -4.77
C LEU A 51 11.80 -2.82 -5.88
N SER A 52 12.50 -1.86 -6.50
CA SER A 52 13.57 -2.17 -7.48
C SER A 52 14.78 -2.87 -6.86
N ASP A 53 14.98 -2.73 -5.55
CA ASP A 53 16.08 -3.36 -4.82
C ASP A 53 15.88 -4.86 -4.58
N LEU A 54 14.68 -5.39 -4.81
CA LEU A 54 14.40 -6.82 -4.67
C LEU A 54 15.38 -7.71 -5.44
N LYS A 55 15.94 -7.20 -6.55
CA LYS A 55 16.95 -7.90 -7.35
C LYS A 55 18.28 -8.11 -6.62
N LYS A 56 18.57 -7.30 -5.59
CA LYS A 56 19.78 -7.44 -4.76
C LYS A 56 19.73 -8.66 -3.84
N VAL A 57 18.51 -9.14 -3.54
CA VAL A 57 18.32 -10.32 -2.68
C VAL A 57 18.58 -11.59 -3.50
N PRO A 58 19.38 -12.56 -2.98
CA PRO A 58 19.52 -13.85 -3.64
C PRO A 58 18.18 -14.56 -3.82
N VAL A 59 18.02 -15.29 -4.93
CA VAL A 59 16.75 -15.97 -5.30
C VAL A 59 16.21 -16.83 -4.16
N GLY A 60 17.06 -17.58 -3.48
CA GLY A 60 16.67 -18.46 -2.37
C GLY A 60 16.18 -17.71 -1.12
N GLU A 61 16.56 -16.44 -0.96
CA GLU A 61 16.14 -15.60 0.17
C GLU A 61 14.95 -14.67 -0.19
N ARG A 62 14.50 -14.64 -1.45
CA ARG A 62 13.29 -13.94 -1.89
C ARG A 62 12.05 -14.72 -1.49
N THR A 63 11.79 -14.82 -0.19
CA THR A 63 10.65 -15.54 0.37
C THR A 63 9.57 -14.53 0.76
N PHE A 64 8.31 -14.79 0.36
CA PHE A 64 7.22 -13.84 0.51
C PHE A 64 6.05 -14.47 1.26
N CYS A 65 5.48 -13.71 2.18
CA CYS A 65 4.19 -13.95 2.80
C CYS A 65 3.19 -12.95 2.24
N ILE A 66 2.15 -13.41 1.55
CA ILE A 66 1.17 -12.55 0.86
C ILE A 66 -0.23 -13.14 0.96
N GLU A 67 -1.25 -12.32 0.79
CA GLU A 67 -2.62 -12.78 0.67
C GLU A 67 -2.90 -13.50 -0.65
N SER A 68 -3.87 -14.41 -0.59
CA SER A 68 -4.31 -15.14 -1.79
C SER A 68 -4.91 -14.21 -2.85
N GLU A 69 -5.61 -13.17 -2.41
CA GLU A 69 -6.19 -12.15 -3.29
C GLU A 69 -5.07 -11.39 -4.01
N PHE A 70 -4.13 -10.81 -3.26
CA PHE A 70 -3.00 -10.07 -3.81
C PHE A 70 -2.14 -10.91 -4.76
N ALA A 71 -1.95 -12.20 -4.44
CA ALA A 71 -1.22 -13.13 -5.30
C ALA A 71 -1.83 -13.30 -6.70
N ASN A 72 -3.17 -13.15 -6.81
CA ASN A 72 -3.93 -13.50 -8.02
C ASN A 72 -4.52 -12.29 -8.77
N ARG A 73 -4.49 -11.09 -8.18
CA ARG A 73 -5.04 -9.86 -8.79
C ARG A 73 -4.23 -9.41 -10.01
N ASN A 74 -4.92 -8.79 -10.98
CA ASN A 74 -4.31 -8.20 -12.16
C ASN A 74 -3.44 -6.96 -11.86
N ASP A 75 -3.59 -6.38 -10.68
CA ASP A 75 -2.82 -5.27 -10.11
C ASP A 75 -2.09 -5.68 -8.82
N GLY A 76 -1.86 -6.97 -8.62
CA GLY A 76 -1.26 -7.55 -7.43
C GLY A 76 0.22 -7.95 -7.60
N PHE A 77 0.60 -9.03 -6.92
CA PHE A 77 1.99 -9.45 -6.75
C PHE A 77 2.75 -9.74 -8.06
N GLN A 78 2.16 -10.54 -8.96
CA GLN A 78 2.86 -10.91 -10.20
C GLN A 78 3.04 -9.72 -11.15
N PRO A 79 2.02 -8.87 -11.41
CA PRO A 79 2.19 -7.64 -12.17
C PRO A 79 3.17 -6.66 -11.53
N MET A 80 3.19 -6.55 -10.21
CA MET A 80 4.19 -5.75 -9.49
C MET A 80 5.61 -6.25 -9.79
N LEU A 81 5.87 -7.55 -9.66
CA LEU A 81 7.18 -8.13 -9.99
C LEU A 81 7.57 -7.81 -11.43
N LYS A 82 6.65 -7.95 -12.38
CA LYS A 82 6.87 -7.63 -13.80
C LYS A 82 7.20 -6.15 -13.99
N ALA A 83 6.49 -5.23 -13.33
CA ALA A 83 6.75 -3.79 -13.40
C ALA A 83 8.16 -3.46 -12.92
N TYR A 84 8.67 -4.18 -11.93
CA TYR A 84 10.03 -4.06 -11.42
C TYR A 84 11.05 -4.96 -12.16
N GLY A 85 10.66 -5.53 -13.29
CA GLY A 85 11.54 -6.29 -14.19
C GLY A 85 11.98 -7.64 -13.61
N MET A 86 11.11 -8.29 -12.86
CA MET A 86 11.27 -9.65 -12.34
C MET A 86 10.18 -10.57 -12.88
N THR A 87 10.53 -11.83 -13.01
CA THR A 87 9.64 -12.87 -13.54
C THR A 87 9.23 -13.82 -12.42
N TYR A 88 7.91 -13.90 -12.17
CA TYR A 88 7.35 -14.92 -11.28
C TYR A 88 7.65 -16.32 -11.80
N GLY A 89 8.00 -17.23 -10.90
CA GLY A 89 8.41 -18.59 -11.25
C GLY A 89 9.91 -18.73 -11.60
N LYS A 90 10.58 -17.64 -11.99
CA LYS A 90 12.01 -17.62 -12.31
C LYS A 90 12.81 -16.82 -11.27
N ASP A 91 12.59 -15.51 -11.21
CA ASP A 91 13.29 -14.63 -10.26
C ASP A 91 12.70 -14.72 -8.85
N VAL A 92 11.45 -15.14 -8.74
CA VAL A 92 10.75 -15.47 -7.51
C VAL A 92 10.10 -16.85 -7.70
N PRO A 93 10.74 -17.93 -7.26
CA PRO A 93 10.20 -19.28 -7.36
C PRO A 93 8.85 -19.42 -6.64
N THR A 94 7.94 -20.21 -7.19
CA THR A 94 6.60 -20.42 -6.60
C THR A 94 6.66 -21.00 -5.19
N GLY A 95 7.64 -21.85 -4.90
CA GLY A 95 7.88 -22.39 -3.57
C GLY A 95 8.34 -21.39 -2.52
N ASN A 96 8.73 -20.18 -2.95
CA ASN A 96 9.11 -19.09 -2.06
C ASN A 96 7.90 -18.23 -1.63
N ILE A 97 6.69 -18.56 -2.07
CA ILE A 97 5.47 -17.82 -1.75
C ILE A 97 4.65 -18.61 -0.73
N ARG A 98 4.35 -17.97 0.38
CA ARG A 98 3.44 -18.48 1.40
C ARG A 98 2.18 -17.61 1.43
N LYS A 99 1.04 -18.22 1.15
CA LYS A 99 -0.26 -17.54 1.21
C LYS A 99 -0.82 -17.65 2.62
N MET A 100 -1.25 -16.52 3.16
CA MET A 100 -1.83 -16.44 4.51
C MET A 100 -2.71 -15.18 4.64
N ASP A 101 -3.44 -15.10 5.73
CA ASP A 101 -4.27 -13.93 6.02
C ASP A 101 -3.42 -12.72 6.40
N THR A 102 -3.86 -11.51 6.05
CA THR A 102 -3.19 -10.22 6.34
C THR A 102 -2.71 -10.14 7.79
N GLY A 103 -3.56 -10.55 8.73
CA GLY A 103 -3.23 -10.52 10.16
C GLY A 103 -1.98 -11.32 10.53
N ALA A 104 -1.70 -12.41 9.82
CA ALA A 104 -0.58 -13.30 10.08
C ALA A 104 0.72 -12.84 9.41
N ILE A 105 0.65 -12.08 8.32
CA ILE A 105 1.82 -11.71 7.50
C ILE A 105 2.86 -10.95 8.31
N TYR A 106 2.46 -9.95 9.08
CA TYR A 106 3.37 -9.11 9.88
C TYR A 106 4.16 -9.94 10.89
N SER A 107 3.47 -10.82 11.63
CA SER A 107 4.11 -11.74 12.56
C SER A 107 5.02 -12.75 11.84
N ALA A 108 4.63 -13.22 10.66
CA ALA A 108 5.43 -14.14 9.86
C ALA A 108 6.74 -13.50 9.37
N ILE A 109 6.74 -12.21 9.03
CA ILE A 109 7.94 -11.45 8.70
C ILE A 109 8.86 -11.36 9.94
N ASP A 110 8.32 -10.94 11.07
CA ASP A 110 9.05 -10.78 12.32
C ASP A 110 9.69 -12.11 12.78
N GLN A 111 8.92 -13.21 12.73
CA GLN A 111 9.36 -14.55 13.10
C GLN A 111 10.24 -15.26 12.04
N LYS A 112 10.63 -14.58 10.96
CA LYS A 112 11.48 -15.12 9.89
C LYS A 112 10.87 -16.29 9.11
N VAL A 113 9.55 -16.43 9.11
CA VAL A 113 8.83 -17.41 8.27
C VAL A 113 8.98 -17.05 6.79
N CYS A 114 8.99 -15.75 6.49
CA CYS A 114 9.36 -15.15 5.22
C CYS A 114 10.22 -13.91 5.46
N ASN A 115 10.99 -13.51 4.45
CA ASN A 115 11.85 -12.33 4.55
C ASN A 115 11.11 -11.04 4.15
N LEU A 116 10.12 -11.17 3.30
CA LEU A 116 9.32 -10.09 2.74
C LEU A 116 7.83 -10.44 2.89
N GLY A 117 6.99 -9.45 3.07
CA GLY A 117 5.54 -9.69 3.12
C GLY A 117 4.76 -8.50 2.64
N GLU A 118 3.56 -8.77 2.15
CA GLU A 118 2.59 -7.74 1.81
C GLU A 118 2.20 -6.95 3.06
N VAL A 119 2.26 -5.63 2.97
CA VAL A 119 1.87 -4.73 4.06
C VAL A 119 1.03 -3.58 3.53
N PHE A 120 0.17 -3.05 4.39
CA PHE A 120 -0.53 -1.79 4.19
C PHE A 120 0.27 -0.69 4.89
N THR A 121 0.61 0.37 4.18
CA THR A 121 1.58 1.38 4.63
C THR A 121 1.19 2.19 5.86
N THR A 122 -0.06 2.08 6.32
CA THR A 122 -0.58 2.73 7.54
C THR A 122 -0.83 1.76 8.68
N ASP A 123 -0.44 0.48 8.54
CA ASP A 123 -0.70 -0.52 9.58
C ASP A 123 0.24 -0.33 10.78
N GLY A 124 -0.34 -0.15 11.97
CA GLY A 124 0.41 0.07 13.21
C GLY A 124 1.39 -1.05 13.59
N ARG A 125 1.21 -2.26 13.02
CA ARG A 125 2.14 -3.39 13.22
C ARG A 125 3.51 -3.15 12.58
N ILE A 126 3.60 -2.30 11.55
CA ILE A 126 4.88 -1.88 10.96
C ILE A 126 5.74 -1.25 12.06
N LYS A 127 5.17 -0.31 12.80
CA LYS A 127 5.86 0.40 13.87
C LYS A 127 6.12 -0.49 15.08
N SER A 128 5.12 -1.27 15.52
CA SER A 128 5.23 -2.11 16.73
C SER A 128 6.20 -3.29 16.56
N LEU A 129 6.38 -3.80 15.34
CA LEU A 129 7.31 -4.88 15.02
C LEU A 129 8.64 -4.38 14.40
N HIS A 130 8.84 -3.06 14.37
CA HIS A 130 10.04 -2.42 13.79
C HIS A 130 10.35 -2.91 12.38
N LEU A 131 9.32 -2.97 11.52
CA LEU A 131 9.49 -3.36 10.12
C LEU A 131 9.86 -2.13 9.27
N ASP A 132 10.72 -2.35 8.28
CA ASP A 132 10.95 -1.40 7.20
C ASP A 132 9.99 -1.70 6.04
N VAL A 133 9.56 -0.66 5.33
CA VAL A 133 8.65 -0.75 4.18
C VAL A 133 9.37 -0.23 2.94
N MET A 134 9.28 -0.97 1.83
CA MET A 134 9.87 -0.56 0.56
C MET A 134 9.07 0.58 -0.08
N SER A 135 9.76 1.54 -0.68
CA SER A 135 9.13 2.54 -1.54
C SER A 135 8.75 1.96 -2.90
N ASP A 136 7.76 2.57 -3.54
CA ASP A 136 7.28 2.22 -4.89
C ASP A 136 7.63 3.34 -5.86
N SER A 137 8.91 3.40 -6.28
CA SER A 137 9.42 4.46 -7.16
C SER A 137 8.80 4.47 -8.56
N LYS A 138 8.16 3.39 -8.98
CA LYS A 138 7.45 3.28 -10.26
C LYS A 138 5.97 3.61 -10.17
N HIS A 139 5.47 3.91 -8.97
CA HIS A 139 4.04 4.19 -8.73
C HIS A 139 3.15 3.08 -9.32
N PHE A 140 3.54 1.83 -9.06
CA PHE A 140 2.76 0.66 -9.52
C PHE A 140 1.42 0.59 -8.77
N PHE A 141 1.45 0.87 -7.46
CA PHE A 141 0.23 0.90 -6.66
C PHE A 141 -0.46 2.26 -6.73
N PRO A 142 -1.81 2.29 -6.75
CA PRO A 142 -2.56 3.55 -6.68
C PRO A 142 -2.35 4.28 -5.36
N ASN A 143 -2.65 5.58 -5.36
CA ASN A 143 -2.77 6.34 -4.12
C ASN A 143 -4.14 6.06 -3.49
N TYR A 144 -4.15 5.76 -2.19
CA TYR A 144 -5.36 5.51 -1.40
C TYR A 144 -5.46 6.53 -0.26
N ASN A 145 -5.42 7.82 -0.60
CA ASN A 145 -5.58 8.88 0.37
C ASN A 145 -7.01 8.87 0.94
N VAL A 146 -7.08 8.90 2.26
CA VAL A 146 -8.37 8.94 2.97
C VAL A 146 -9.03 10.28 2.73
N SER A 147 -10.29 10.26 2.26
CA SER A 147 -11.12 11.45 2.07
C SER A 147 -12.48 11.23 2.71
N PRO A 148 -13.03 12.21 3.45
CA PRO A 148 -14.43 12.16 3.82
C PRO A 148 -15.30 12.30 2.59
N VAL A 149 -16.30 11.44 2.46
CA VAL A 149 -17.27 11.46 1.36
C VAL A 149 -18.67 11.59 1.93
N VAL A 150 -19.46 12.55 1.43
CA VAL A 150 -20.78 12.87 1.92
C VAL A 150 -21.77 12.84 0.76
N LYS A 151 -23.01 12.40 1.00
CA LYS A 151 -24.07 12.60 -0.01
C LYS A 151 -24.23 14.10 -0.30
N THR A 152 -24.27 14.48 -1.57
CA THR A 152 -24.37 15.88 -2.00
C THR A 152 -25.57 16.59 -1.36
N THR A 153 -26.73 15.92 -1.25
CA THR A 153 -27.92 16.48 -0.60
C THR A 153 -27.71 16.80 0.88
N ILE A 154 -26.87 16.04 1.57
CA ILE A 154 -26.51 16.32 2.97
C ILE A 154 -25.52 17.48 3.04
N TYR A 155 -24.53 17.49 2.14
CA TYR A 155 -23.55 18.57 2.08
C TYR A 155 -24.20 19.92 1.75
N ASP A 156 -25.16 19.96 0.83
CA ASP A 156 -25.92 21.17 0.49
C ASP A 156 -26.71 21.71 1.69
N THR A 157 -27.22 20.81 2.54
CA THR A 157 -27.97 21.20 3.76
C THR A 157 -27.03 21.64 4.89
N TYR A 158 -25.86 21.00 5.01
CA TYR A 158 -24.92 21.20 6.12
C TYR A 158 -23.47 21.44 5.62
N PRO A 159 -23.22 22.51 4.86
CA PRO A 159 -21.87 22.73 4.25
C PRO A 159 -20.75 22.90 5.30
N GLN A 160 -21.09 23.25 6.54
CA GLN A 160 -20.14 23.34 7.65
C GLN A 160 -19.45 22.01 7.99
N ILE A 161 -19.95 20.86 7.49
CA ILE A 161 -19.30 19.55 7.68
C ILE A 161 -17.83 19.60 7.22
N ALA A 162 -17.54 20.28 6.10
CA ALA A 162 -16.17 20.41 5.62
C ALA A 162 -15.26 21.08 6.66
N GLN A 163 -15.71 22.19 7.25
CA GLN A 163 -14.93 22.95 8.24
C GLN A 163 -14.75 22.15 9.56
N ILE A 164 -15.73 21.34 9.94
CA ILE A 164 -15.67 20.52 11.17
C ILE A 164 -14.68 19.37 10.99
N LEU A 165 -14.65 18.73 9.81
CA LEU A 165 -13.79 17.57 9.55
C LEU A 165 -12.35 17.96 9.19
N GLU A 166 -12.14 19.12 8.59
CA GLU A 166 -10.83 19.56 8.08
C GLU A 166 -9.69 19.48 9.13
N PRO A 167 -9.86 19.92 10.40
CA PRO A 167 -8.78 19.84 11.40
C PRO A 167 -8.37 18.40 11.73
N VAL A 168 -9.31 17.44 11.64
CA VAL A 168 -9.04 16.02 11.86
C VAL A 168 -8.32 15.44 10.65
N VAL A 169 -8.87 15.68 9.45
CA VAL A 169 -8.34 15.16 8.18
C VAL A 169 -6.88 15.61 7.97
N LYS A 170 -6.56 16.86 8.26
CA LYS A 170 -5.19 17.40 8.14
C LYS A 170 -4.17 16.76 9.09
N LYS A 171 -4.62 16.11 10.16
CA LYS A 171 -3.75 15.44 11.12
C LYS A 171 -3.54 13.96 10.82
N LEU A 172 -4.33 13.39 9.92
CA LEU A 172 -4.19 11.99 9.53
C LEU A 172 -3.04 11.87 8.53
N ASP A 173 -1.93 11.30 8.97
CA ASP A 173 -0.79 10.90 8.14
C ASP A 173 -0.47 9.41 8.35
N ASN A 174 0.58 8.91 7.72
CA ASN A 174 0.93 7.49 7.83
C ASN A 174 1.52 7.11 9.21
N ASP A 175 1.87 8.10 10.05
CA ASP A 175 2.44 7.90 11.39
C ASP A 175 1.38 7.99 12.50
N THR A 176 0.17 8.49 12.18
CA THR A 176 -0.96 8.63 13.10
C THR A 176 -1.70 7.34 13.32
#